data_72b655855f4921bb8ec37608e2559dfc
#
_entry.id   72b655855f4921bb8ec37608e2559dfc
#
_cell.length_a   1.000
_cell.length_b   1.000
_cell.length_c   1.000
_cell.angle_alpha   90.00
_cell.angle_beta   90.00
_cell.angle_gamma   90.00
#
_symmetry.space_group_name_H-M   'P 1'
#
loop_
_entity.id
_entity.type
_entity.pdbx_description
1 polymer ?
#
loop_
_entity_poly.entity_id
_entity_poly.type
_entity_poly.pdbx_seq_one_letter_code
_entity_poly.pdbx_strand_id
1 'polypeptide(L)'
;MAYKHGVYTSEVETSLTAPIVGTAGLQVIVGTAPVNMLKDPAAAVNVPLLVNNYKEAVEAVGYNDDFEAYTLCECISAAFSVVGVAPMVLINVLDPAKHKADISEKTMQVNDGVAVLDEVGVLLEGLTIKADATPLEAGKDYTTTWNNDGTLNIVLLKGGAGEKATTLTAT
;
A
#
# COMPACT_ATOMS: atom_id res chain seq x y z
N MET A 1 78.65 -16.50 1.32
CA MET A 1 77.29 -16.28 1.72
C MET A 1 77.09 -14.78 1.84
N ALA A 2 76.24 -14.20 0.98
CA ALA A 2 75.91 -12.77 1.06
C ALA A 2 74.88 -12.56 2.17
N TYR A 3 75.23 -11.81 3.19
CA TYR A 3 74.27 -11.36 4.20
C TYR A 3 73.38 -10.33 3.59
N LYS A 4 72.08 -10.65 3.51
CA LYS A 4 71.06 -9.68 3.13
C LYS A 4 70.72 -8.83 4.35
N HIS A 5 71.10 -7.57 4.32
CA HIS A 5 70.71 -6.60 5.31
C HIS A 5 69.42 -5.88 4.76
N GLY A 6 68.30 -5.89 5.51
CA GLY A 6 67.08 -5.23 5.15
C GLY A 6 65.97 -5.53 6.17
N VAL A 7 65.00 -4.64 6.24
CA VAL A 7 63.79 -4.89 6.99
C VAL A 7 62.81 -5.58 6.04
N TYR A 8 62.41 -6.78 6.39
CA TYR A 8 61.41 -7.54 5.63
C TYR A 8 60.06 -7.33 6.31
N THR A 9 59.15 -6.61 5.66
CA THR A 9 57.76 -6.47 6.08
C THR A 9 56.94 -7.48 5.30
N SER A 10 56.15 -8.25 5.99
CA SER A 10 55.06 -9.04 5.38
C SER A 10 53.73 -8.44 5.80
N GLU A 11 52.90 -8.11 4.84
CA GLU A 11 51.50 -7.77 5.12
C GLU A 11 50.74 -9.08 5.32
N VAL A 12 50.13 -9.21 6.47
CA VAL A 12 49.13 -10.27 6.72
C VAL A 12 47.75 -9.64 6.56
N GLU A 13 46.94 -10.20 5.68
CA GLU A 13 45.59 -9.78 5.54
C GLU A 13 44.86 -9.83 6.90
N THR A 14 44.47 -8.67 7.39
CA THR A 14 43.59 -8.62 8.55
C THR A 14 42.21 -9.09 8.07
N SER A 15 41.76 -10.25 8.53
CA SER A 15 40.40 -10.68 8.25
C SER A 15 39.45 -9.65 8.82
N LEU A 16 38.87 -8.83 7.96
CA LEU A 16 37.73 -7.97 8.31
C LEU A 16 36.56 -8.90 8.61
N THR A 17 36.31 -9.11 9.90
CA THR A 17 35.04 -9.73 10.30
C THR A 17 33.94 -8.82 9.80
N ALA A 18 33.07 -9.32 8.93
CA ALA A 18 31.93 -8.57 8.47
C ALA A 18 31.16 -8.05 9.70
N PRO A 19 30.74 -6.77 9.73
CA PRO A 19 30.03 -6.25 10.86
C PRO A 19 28.78 -7.12 11.08
N ILE A 20 28.60 -7.60 12.29
CA ILE A 20 27.37 -8.30 12.70
C ILE A 20 26.29 -7.24 12.63
N VAL A 21 25.43 -7.33 11.63
CA VAL A 21 24.20 -6.54 11.59
C VAL A 21 23.33 -7.06 12.71
N GLY A 22 23.39 -6.36 13.85
CA GLY A 22 22.52 -6.68 14.98
C GLY A 22 21.08 -6.44 14.59
N THR A 23 20.25 -7.48 14.57
CA THR A 23 18.79 -7.38 14.47
C THR A 23 18.15 -6.99 15.80
N ALA A 24 18.97 -6.69 16.80
CA ALA A 24 18.49 -6.16 18.08
C ALA A 24 17.95 -4.75 17.86
N GLY A 25 16.62 -4.61 17.93
CA GLY A 25 15.93 -3.34 17.70
C GLY A 25 15.03 -3.33 16.47
N LEU A 26 14.86 -4.48 15.76
CA LEU A 26 13.86 -4.58 14.72
C LEU A 26 12.47 -4.34 15.31
N GLN A 27 11.81 -3.27 14.88
CA GLN A 27 10.47 -2.95 15.32
C GLN A 27 9.46 -3.88 14.64
N VAL A 28 8.57 -4.45 15.44
CA VAL A 28 7.42 -5.23 14.97
C VAL A 28 6.16 -4.51 15.42
N ILE A 29 5.34 -4.11 14.46
CA ILE A 29 4.12 -3.35 14.72
C ILE A 29 2.93 -4.15 14.21
N VAL A 30 1.93 -4.31 15.06
CA VAL A 30 0.67 -5.00 14.76
C VAL A 30 -0.45 -3.97 14.81
N GLY A 31 -1.28 -3.92 13.79
CA GLY A 31 -2.38 -2.95 13.73
C GLY A 31 -3.25 -3.14 12.49
N THR A 32 -4.04 -2.14 12.18
CA THR A 32 -4.94 -2.11 11.02
C THR A 32 -4.36 -1.25 9.90
N ALA A 33 -4.58 -1.66 8.66
CA ALA A 33 -4.15 -0.94 7.47
C ALA A 33 -5.21 -1.03 6.36
N PRO A 34 -5.25 -0.06 5.42
CA PRO A 34 -6.24 -0.02 4.33
C PRO A 34 -5.86 -1.01 3.21
N VAL A 35 -5.85 -2.31 3.52
CA VAL A 35 -5.47 -3.38 2.57
C VAL A 35 -6.43 -3.49 1.39
N ASN A 36 -7.64 -2.91 1.48
CA ASN A 36 -8.57 -2.76 0.37
C ASN A 36 -7.98 -1.97 -0.81
N MET A 37 -6.99 -1.12 -0.56
CA MET A 37 -6.27 -0.35 -1.60
C MET A 37 -5.24 -1.19 -2.36
N LEU A 38 -4.93 -2.39 -1.88
CA LEU A 38 -3.99 -3.30 -2.52
C LEU A 38 -4.66 -4.07 -3.67
N LYS A 39 -3.84 -4.55 -4.59
CA LYS A 39 -4.29 -5.42 -5.67
C LYS A 39 -4.77 -6.79 -5.16
N ASP A 40 -4.13 -7.30 -4.11
CA ASP A 40 -4.49 -8.53 -3.41
C ASP A 40 -4.56 -8.24 -1.90
N PRO A 41 -5.73 -7.86 -1.39
CA PRO A 41 -5.91 -7.57 0.03
C PRO A 41 -5.59 -8.75 0.95
N ALA A 42 -5.86 -9.98 0.51
CA ALA A 42 -5.69 -11.18 1.32
C ALA A 42 -4.22 -11.50 1.61
N ALA A 43 -3.32 -11.14 0.71
CA ALA A 43 -1.88 -11.38 0.87
C ALA A 43 -1.25 -10.63 2.05
N ALA A 44 -1.87 -9.53 2.48
CA ALA A 44 -1.37 -8.69 3.58
C ALA A 44 -2.01 -8.99 4.95
N VAL A 45 -2.90 -9.99 5.04
CA VAL A 45 -3.65 -10.27 6.27
C VAL A 45 -2.91 -11.27 7.14
N ASN A 46 -2.60 -10.88 8.39
CA ASN A 46 -1.91 -11.70 9.39
C ASN A 46 -0.55 -12.26 8.93
N VAL A 47 0.10 -11.58 7.99
CA VAL A 47 1.43 -11.96 7.50
C VAL A 47 2.46 -10.93 7.97
N PRO A 48 3.59 -11.35 8.58
CA PRO A 48 4.68 -10.43 8.88
C PRO A 48 5.36 -9.95 7.59
N LEU A 49 5.34 -8.65 7.34
CA LEU A 49 5.91 -8.01 6.17
C LEU A 49 7.09 -7.14 6.57
N LEU A 50 8.30 -7.50 6.15
CA LEU A 50 9.50 -6.71 6.37
C LEU A 50 9.55 -5.58 5.33
N VAL A 51 9.65 -4.34 5.81
CA VAL A 51 9.71 -3.15 4.97
C VAL A 51 10.93 -2.29 5.35
N ASN A 52 11.59 -1.74 4.34
CA ASN A 52 12.84 -0.99 4.51
C ASN A 52 12.67 0.52 4.25
N ASN A 53 11.55 0.92 3.68
CA ASN A 53 11.25 2.31 3.36
C ASN A 53 9.75 2.54 3.26
N TYR A 54 9.36 3.82 3.21
CA TYR A 54 7.96 4.24 3.12
C TYR A 54 7.23 3.64 1.91
N LYS A 55 7.88 3.63 0.74
CA LYS A 55 7.26 3.10 -0.49
C LYS A 55 6.93 1.62 -0.35
N GLU A 56 7.87 0.81 0.15
CA GLU A 56 7.63 -0.61 0.41
C GLU A 56 6.50 -0.84 1.41
N ALA A 57 6.42 0.01 2.46
CA ALA A 57 5.35 -0.09 3.44
C ALA A 57 3.97 0.18 2.82
N VAL A 58 3.85 1.24 2.00
CA VAL A 58 2.61 1.58 1.28
C VAL A 58 2.21 0.48 0.29
N GLU A 59 3.17 -0.07 -0.44
CA GLU A 59 2.91 -1.18 -1.38
C GLU A 59 2.52 -2.49 -0.66
N ALA A 60 3.01 -2.68 0.57
CA ALA A 60 2.78 -3.90 1.34
C ALA A 60 1.43 -3.93 2.06
N VAL A 61 0.98 -2.81 2.62
CA VAL A 61 -0.23 -2.77 3.47
C VAL A 61 -1.26 -1.71 3.06
N GLY A 62 -0.95 -0.87 2.07
CA GLY A 62 -1.75 0.31 1.74
C GLY A 62 -1.46 1.47 2.69
N TYR A 63 -1.97 2.65 2.35
CA TYR A 63 -1.81 3.84 3.18
C TYR A 63 -2.93 4.84 2.94
N ASN A 64 -3.45 5.43 4.01
CA ASN A 64 -4.25 6.65 3.98
C ASN A 64 -3.99 7.46 5.26
N ASP A 65 -4.56 8.67 5.32
CA ASP A 65 -4.33 9.61 6.43
C ASP A 65 -5.35 9.46 7.57
N ASP A 66 -6.24 8.46 7.50
CA ASP A 66 -7.18 8.14 8.59
C ASP A 66 -6.47 7.24 9.62
N PHE A 67 -5.73 7.87 10.52
CA PHE A 67 -4.96 7.18 11.57
C PHE A 67 -5.83 6.59 12.68
N GLU A 68 -7.07 7.06 12.80
CA GLU A 68 -8.03 6.52 13.77
C GLU A 68 -8.52 5.12 13.34
N ALA A 69 -8.82 4.96 12.05
CA ALA A 69 -9.23 3.68 11.48
C ALA A 69 -8.04 2.75 11.22
N TYR A 70 -6.88 3.30 10.81
CA TYR A 70 -5.73 2.53 10.34
C TYR A 70 -4.45 2.84 11.12
N THR A 71 -4.30 2.19 12.24
CA THR A 71 -3.21 2.44 13.19
C THR A 71 -1.80 2.17 12.64
N LEU A 72 -1.66 1.26 11.66
CA LEU A 72 -0.37 1.05 10.98
C LEU A 72 0.06 2.27 10.16
N CYS A 73 -0.88 3.04 9.59
CA CYS A 73 -0.57 4.22 8.79
C CYS A 73 0.10 5.31 9.64
N GLU A 74 -0.37 5.53 10.87
CA GLU A 74 0.27 6.44 11.82
C GLU A 74 1.71 6.00 12.12
N CYS A 75 1.90 4.70 12.41
CA CYS A 75 3.23 4.16 12.70
C CYS A 75 4.18 4.25 11.49
N ILE A 76 3.69 3.99 10.27
CA ILE A 76 4.45 4.12 9.02
C ILE A 76 4.87 5.58 8.82
N SER A 77 3.94 6.53 9.00
CA SER A 77 4.22 7.95 8.89
C SER A 77 5.26 8.39 9.93
N ALA A 78 5.06 8.03 11.19
CA ALA A 78 5.99 8.38 12.26
C ALA A 78 7.40 7.79 12.03
N ALA A 79 7.49 6.52 11.69
CA ALA A 79 8.76 5.83 11.52
C ALA A 79 9.56 6.35 10.33
N PHE A 80 8.96 6.46 9.15
CA PHE A 80 9.69 6.80 7.93
C PHE A 80 9.76 8.30 7.66
N SER A 81 8.71 9.07 8.00
CA SER A 81 8.65 10.50 7.67
C SER A 81 9.20 11.39 8.79
N VAL A 82 9.10 10.96 10.06
CA VAL A 82 9.50 11.80 11.20
C VAL A 82 10.82 11.33 11.79
N VAL A 83 10.96 10.04 12.10
CA VAL A 83 12.10 9.52 12.87
C VAL A 83 13.20 8.93 11.97
N GLY A 84 12.85 8.40 10.81
CA GLY A 84 13.79 7.77 9.87
C GLY A 84 14.26 6.39 10.34
N VAL A 85 13.39 5.61 10.98
CA VAL A 85 13.69 4.26 11.47
C VAL A 85 13.34 3.21 10.42
N ALA A 86 14.31 2.37 10.09
CA ALA A 86 14.18 1.21 9.20
C ALA A 86 15.26 0.17 9.53
N PRO A 87 15.06 -1.12 9.24
CA PRO A 87 13.82 -1.76 8.78
C PRO A 87 12.79 -1.94 9.88
N MET A 88 11.52 -2.24 9.50
CA MET A 88 10.47 -2.63 10.43
C MET A 88 9.64 -3.78 9.87
N VAL A 89 8.94 -4.50 10.76
CA VAL A 89 7.97 -5.54 10.40
C VAL A 89 6.57 -5.04 10.69
N LEU A 90 5.72 -5.06 9.67
CA LEU A 90 4.30 -4.71 9.77
C LEU A 90 3.46 -5.97 9.75
N ILE A 91 2.44 -6.03 10.59
CA ILE A 91 1.45 -7.11 10.63
C ILE A 91 0.07 -6.47 10.63
N ASN A 92 -0.63 -6.55 9.50
CA ASN A 92 -2.01 -6.10 9.44
C ASN A 92 -2.96 -7.21 9.90
N VAL A 93 -3.85 -6.87 10.83
CA VAL A 93 -4.86 -7.80 11.38
C VAL A 93 -6.27 -7.57 10.82
N LEU A 94 -6.46 -6.50 10.03
CA LEU A 94 -7.73 -6.24 9.36
C LEU A 94 -7.92 -7.22 8.20
N ASP A 95 -8.91 -8.10 8.32
CA ASP A 95 -9.26 -9.10 7.31
C ASP A 95 -10.54 -8.66 6.58
N PRO A 96 -10.46 -8.14 5.33
CA PRO A 96 -11.60 -7.66 4.61
C PRO A 96 -12.61 -8.77 4.24
N ALA A 97 -12.21 -10.03 4.25
CA ALA A 97 -13.13 -11.14 4.05
C ALA A 97 -14.08 -11.34 5.24
N LYS A 98 -13.64 -10.96 6.44
CA LYS A 98 -14.42 -11.12 7.69
C LYS A 98 -15.02 -9.82 8.20
N HIS A 99 -14.35 -8.68 7.94
CA HIS A 99 -14.70 -7.37 8.49
C HIS A 99 -15.21 -6.47 7.37
N LYS A 100 -16.20 -6.92 6.61
CA LYS A 100 -16.88 -6.17 5.56
C LYS A 100 -18.36 -6.05 5.84
N ALA A 101 -18.95 -4.99 5.30
CA ALA A 101 -20.39 -4.80 5.24
C ALA A 101 -20.78 -4.42 3.80
N ASP A 102 -22.00 -4.80 3.39
CA ASP A 102 -22.52 -4.35 2.13
C ASP A 102 -22.93 -2.87 2.22
N ILE A 103 -22.60 -2.09 1.21
CA ILE A 103 -23.04 -0.70 1.08
C ILE A 103 -24.33 -0.64 0.26
N SER A 104 -25.22 0.30 0.59
CA SER A 104 -26.37 0.62 -0.24
C SER A 104 -25.92 1.30 -1.53
N GLU A 105 -26.76 1.22 -2.56
CA GLU A 105 -26.53 1.89 -3.83
C GLU A 105 -26.18 3.39 -3.65
N LYS A 106 -25.07 3.81 -4.25
CA LYS A 106 -24.58 5.20 -4.22
C LYS A 106 -24.56 5.79 -5.62
N THR A 107 -25.15 6.97 -5.75
CA THR A 107 -25.14 7.74 -7.00
C THR A 107 -24.05 8.82 -6.93
N MET A 108 -23.23 8.89 -7.97
CA MET A 108 -22.11 9.83 -8.09
C MET A 108 -22.29 10.71 -9.32
N GLN A 109 -21.95 12.00 -9.21
CA GLN A 109 -21.89 12.91 -10.35
C GLN A 109 -20.55 12.77 -11.07
N VAL A 110 -20.58 12.75 -12.40
CA VAL A 110 -19.38 12.73 -13.23
C VAL A 110 -19.00 14.17 -13.59
N ASN A 111 -17.78 14.56 -13.23
CA ASN A 111 -17.20 15.84 -13.59
C ASN A 111 -15.92 15.59 -14.40
N ASP A 112 -15.84 16.10 -15.60
CA ASP A 112 -14.67 15.92 -16.50
C ASP A 112 -14.24 14.46 -16.68
N GLY A 113 -15.20 13.54 -16.72
CA GLY A 113 -14.94 12.11 -16.89
C GLY A 113 -14.52 11.38 -15.61
N VAL A 114 -14.60 12.04 -14.45
CA VAL A 114 -14.27 11.45 -13.15
C VAL A 114 -15.49 11.52 -12.23
N ALA A 115 -15.79 10.42 -11.58
CA ALA A 115 -16.75 10.36 -10.47
C ALA A 115 -16.00 9.93 -9.20
N VAL A 116 -16.40 10.51 -8.07
CA VAL A 116 -15.83 10.15 -6.76
C VAL A 116 -16.85 9.35 -5.97
N LEU A 117 -16.47 8.15 -5.56
CA LEU A 117 -17.24 7.38 -4.58
C LEU A 117 -16.76 7.80 -3.19
N ASP A 118 -17.59 8.60 -2.53
CA ASP A 118 -17.34 9.17 -1.20
C ASP A 118 -17.64 8.11 -0.11
N GLU A 119 -16.94 6.99 -0.22
CA GLU A 119 -16.95 5.91 0.76
C GLU A 119 -15.52 5.42 0.95
N VAL A 120 -15.15 5.16 2.19
CA VAL A 120 -13.82 4.65 2.56
C VAL A 120 -13.86 3.14 2.77
N GLY A 121 -12.72 2.47 2.58
CA GLY A 121 -12.63 1.03 2.79
C GLY A 121 -13.30 0.17 1.72
N VAL A 122 -13.64 0.74 0.56
CA VAL A 122 -14.29 0.03 -0.55
C VAL A 122 -13.43 -1.13 -1.02
N LEU A 123 -14.04 -2.31 -1.20
CA LEU A 123 -13.41 -3.47 -1.83
C LEU A 123 -13.74 -3.45 -3.32
N LEU A 124 -12.71 -3.50 -4.17
CA LEU A 124 -12.92 -3.53 -5.63
C LEU A 124 -13.51 -4.86 -6.10
N GLU A 125 -13.29 -5.92 -5.33
CA GLU A 125 -13.90 -7.22 -5.58
C GLU A 125 -15.39 -7.16 -5.21
N GLY A 126 -16.24 -7.34 -6.20
CA GLY A 126 -17.71 -7.25 -6.05
C GLY A 126 -18.28 -5.87 -6.31
N LEU A 127 -17.45 -4.82 -6.43
CA LEU A 127 -17.94 -3.49 -6.80
C LEU A 127 -18.48 -3.47 -8.23
N THR A 128 -19.74 -3.08 -8.36
CA THR A 128 -20.39 -2.93 -9.66
C THR A 128 -20.67 -1.46 -9.93
N ILE A 129 -20.15 -0.95 -11.04
CA ILE A 129 -20.39 0.43 -11.50
C ILE A 129 -21.32 0.39 -12.71
N LYS A 130 -22.33 1.25 -12.70
CA LYS A 130 -23.30 1.39 -13.79
C LYS A 130 -23.38 2.84 -14.26
N ALA A 131 -23.49 3.04 -15.56
CA ALA A 131 -23.95 4.29 -16.17
C ALA A 131 -25.42 4.13 -16.55
N ASP A 132 -26.32 4.85 -15.86
CA ASP A 132 -27.75 4.62 -15.88
C ASP A 132 -28.08 3.13 -15.58
N ALA A 133 -28.59 2.39 -16.55
CA ALA A 133 -28.89 0.96 -16.41
C ALA A 133 -27.77 0.03 -16.98
N THR A 134 -26.72 0.60 -17.57
CA THR A 134 -25.67 -0.16 -18.25
C THR A 134 -24.51 -0.45 -17.31
N PRO A 135 -24.20 -1.72 -16.99
CA PRO A 135 -23.03 -2.06 -16.21
C PRO A 135 -21.75 -1.76 -17.00
N LEU A 136 -20.75 -1.22 -16.31
CA LEU A 136 -19.45 -0.88 -16.87
C LEU A 136 -18.41 -1.92 -16.47
N GLU A 137 -17.45 -2.21 -17.37
CA GLU A 137 -16.37 -3.14 -17.16
C GLU A 137 -15.08 -2.42 -16.75
N ALA A 138 -14.49 -2.82 -15.60
CA ALA A 138 -13.21 -2.27 -15.15
C ALA A 138 -12.08 -2.59 -16.16
N GLY A 139 -11.23 -1.60 -16.43
CA GLY A 139 -10.13 -1.69 -17.39
C GLY A 139 -10.53 -1.50 -18.86
N LYS A 140 -11.83 -1.49 -19.18
CA LYS A 140 -12.37 -1.25 -20.52
C LYS A 140 -13.16 0.04 -20.60
N ASP A 141 -14.10 0.22 -19.69
CA ASP A 141 -14.99 1.37 -19.66
C ASP A 141 -14.55 2.42 -18.63
N TYR A 142 -13.93 1.98 -17.54
CA TYR A 142 -13.38 2.84 -16.49
C TYR A 142 -12.12 2.25 -15.86
N THR A 143 -11.38 3.10 -15.16
CA THR A 143 -10.30 2.71 -14.24
C THR A 143 -10.52 3.36 -12.88
N THR A 144 -9.89 2.83 -11.85
CA THR A 144 -10.01 3.32 -10.48
C THR A 144 -8.68 3.84 -9.95
N THR A 145 -8.73 4.90 -9.15
CA THR A 145 -7.58 5.42 -8.41
C THR A 145 -8.01 5.83 -7.01
N TRP A 146 -7.15 5.56 -6.03
CA TRP A 146 -7.41 5.94 -4.65
C TRP A 146 -6.96 7.37 -4.37
N ASN A 147 -7.75 8.09 -3.59
CA ASN A 147 -7.36 9.35 -2.97
C ASN A 147 -6.64 9.08 -1.63
N ASN A 148 -5.90 10.06 -1.14
CA ASN A 148 -5.18 9.94 0.15
C ASN A 148 -6.11 9.79 1.36
N ASP A 149 -7.35 10.24 1.25
CA ASP A 149 -8.40 10.10 2.26
C ASP A 149 -9.08 8.72 2.23
N GLY A 150 -8.71 7.86 1.29
CA GLY A 150 -9.29 6.52 1.14
C GLY A 150 -10.53 6.44 0.28
N THR A 151 -10.99 7.57 -0.29
CA THR A 151 -12.09 7.58 -1.27
C THR A 151 -11.63 7.07 -2.63
N LEU A 152 -12.58 6.62 -3.47
CA LEU A 152 -12.29 5.99 -4.76
C LEU A 152 -12.70 6.89 -5.92
N ASN A 153 -11.75 7.27 -6.77
CA ASN A 153 -12.04 7.90 -8.05
C ASN A 153 -12.32 6.83 -9.11
N ILE A 154 -13.38 7.03 -9.87
CA ILE A 154 -13.76 6.24 -11.04
C ILE A 154 -13.54 7.13 -12.25
N VAL A 155 -12.53 6.80 -13.05
CA VAL A 155 -12.12 7.57 -14.23
C VAL A 155 -12.66 6.87 -15.47
N LEU A 156 -13.56 7.53 -16.20
CA LEU A 156 -14.16 6.99 -17.43
C LEU A 156 -13.12 6.99 -18.57
N LEU A 157 -13.09 5.91 -19.33
CA LEU A 157 -12.17 5.75 -20.45
C LEU A 157 -12.83 6.20 -21.75
N LYS A 158 -12.04 6.82 -22.63
CA LYS A 158 -12.48 7.16 -23.99
C LYS A 158 -12.82 5.90 -24.77
N GLY A 159 -14.01 5.91 -25.41
CA GLY A 159 -14.51 4.78 -26.17
C GLY A 159 -15.21 3.73 -25.31
N GLY A 160 -15.23 3.88 -23.98
CA GLY A 160 -15.99 3.05 -23.07
C GLY A 160 -17.49 3.33 -23.09
N ALA A 161 -18.31 2.38 -22.65
CA ALA A 161 -19.78 2.51 -22.64
C ALA A 161 -20.29 3.68 -21.77
N GLY A 162 -19.50 4.10 -20.78
CA GLY A 162 -19.82 5.19 -19.87
C GLY A 162 -19.22 6.56 -20.23
N GLU A 163 -18.52 6.72 -21.38
CA GLU A 163 -17.74 7.94 -21.72
C GLU A 163 -18.54 9.25 -21.58
N LYS A 164 -19.83 9.21 -21.88
CA LYS A 164 -20.71 10.40 -21.86
C LYS A 164 -21.66 10.42 -20.66
N ALA A 165 -21.48 9.51 -19.72
CA ALA A 165 -22.32 9.46 -18.52
C ALA A 165 -22.12 10.73 -17.68
N THR A 166 -23.22 11.27 -17.18
CA THR A 166 -23.24 12.41 -16.24
C THR A 166 -23.38 11.93 -14.80
N THR A 167 -23.88 10.71 -14.63
CA THR A 167 -24.05 10.06 -13.33
C THR A 167 -23.61 8.60 -13.40
N LEU A 168 -23.01 8.13 -12.34
CA LEU A 168 -22.70 6.72 -12.13
C LEU A 168 -23.36 6.21 -10.86
N THR A 169 -23.65 4.93 -10.83
CA THR A 169 -24.18 4.25 -9.66
C THR A 169 -23.22 3.12 -9.26
N ALA A 170 -22.86 3.05 -7.99
CA ALA A 170 -22.04 2.02 -7.39
C ALA A 170 -22.87 1.13 -6.46
N THR A 171 -22.67 -0.18 -6.55
CA THR A 171 -23.27 -1.20 -5.67
C THR A 171 -22.28 -2.28 -5.34
#